data_957e7a92696e60ecccc090a2f6c6ac1e
#
_entry.id   957e7a92696e60ecccc090a2f6c6ac1e
#
_cell.length_a   1.000
_cell.length_b   1.000
_cell.length_c   1.000
_cell.angle_alpha   90.00
_cell.angle_beta   90.00
_cell.angle_gamma   90.00
#
_symmetry.space_group_name_H-M   'P 1'
#
loop_
_entity.id
_entity.type
_entity.pdbx_description
1 polymer ?
#
loop_
_entity_poly.entity_id
_entity_poly.type
_entity_poly.pdbx_seq_one_letter_code
_entity_poly.pdbx_strand_id
1 'polypeptide(L)'
;MTPDFDRAVALLRAGELVAFPTETVYGLGADAANPAAVAKIFAAKGRPADHPLIVHICGHDAVDRWAEQVPAFAWELMEAFWPGPLTLILKKQAWVPDAVTGGQETVGLRVPGHPLALELLRQRMTGPTL
;
A
#
# COMPACT_ATOMS: atom_id res chain seq x y z
N MET A 1 -3.34 21.77 -0.19
CA MET A 1 -2.07 21.07 0.09
C MET A 1 -0.90 21.80 -0.52
N THR A 2 0.30 21.48 -0.08
CA THR A 2 1.51 22.12 -0.60
C THR A 2 1.79 21.67 -2.03
N PRO A 3 2.52 22.49 -2.81
CA PRO A 3 2.96 22.08 -4.15
C PRO A 3 3.75 20.77 -4.16
N ASP A 4 4.55 20.51 -3.12
CA ASP A 4 5.30 19.26 -3.01
C ASP A 4 4.39 18.05 -2.83
N PHE A 5 3.31 18.22 -2.07
CA PHE A 5 2.31 17.17 -1.91
C PHE A 5 1.60 16.86 -3.24
N ASP A 6 1.17 17.90 -3.95
CA ASP A 6 0.50 17.74 -5.24
C ASP A 6 1.42 17.07 -6.26
N ARG A 7 2.71 17.40 -6.21
CA ARG A 7 3.72 16.75 -7.06
C ARG A 7 3.86 15.27 -6.73
N ALA A 8 3.84 14.92 -5.45
CA ALA A 8 3.91 13.52 -5.02
C ALA A 8 2.73 12.72 -5.58
N VAL A 9 1.52 13.26 -5.50
CA VAL A 9 0.33 12.63 -6.06
C VAL A 9 0.47 12.42 -7.57
N ALA A 10 0.93 13.46 -8.28
CA ALA A 10 1.12 13.38 -9.73
C ALA A 10 2.16 12.33 -10.11
N LEU A 11 3.26 12.23 -9.36
CA LEU A 11 4.30 11.22 -9.60
C LEU A 11 3.76 9.81 -9.40
N LEU A 12 2.99 9.56 -8.35
CA LEU A 12 2.39 8.25 -8.11
C LEU A 12 1.44 7.86 -9.25
N ARG A 13 0.62 8.80 -9.71
CA ARG A 13 -0.30 8.56 -10.84
C ARG A 13 0.44 8.28 -12.13
N ALA A 14 1.62 8.84 -12.29
CA ALA A 14 2.46 8.62 -13.47
C ALA A 14 3.28 7.32 -13.40
N GLY A 15 3.13 6.54 -12.34
CA GLY A 15 3.88 5.29 -12.17
C GLY A 15 5.30 5.49 -11.64
N GLU A 16 5.57 6.62 -11.02
CA GLU A 16 6.86 6.94 -10.44
C GLU A 16 6.90 6.62 -8.94
N LEU A 17 8.10 6.64 -8.36
CA LEU A 17 8.31 6.41 -6.94
C LEU A 17 8.25 7.71 -6.16
N VAL A 18 7.75 7.62 -4.92
CA VAL A 18 7.72 8.75 -4.00
C VAL A 18 8.17 8.27 -2.62
N ALA A 19 9.09 9.00 -1.99
CA ALA A 19 9.42 8.79 -0.59
C ALA A 19 8.38 9.53 0.27
N PHE A 20 7.84 8.85 1.26
CA PHE A 20 6.81 9.44 2.12
C PHE A 20 7.05 9.07 3.59
N PRO A 21 6.65 9.91 4.55
CA PRO A 21 6.82 9.62 5.96
C PRO A 21 5.77 8.64 6.48
N THR A 22 6.19 7.79 7.41
CA THR A 22 5.29 6.94 8.19
C THR A 22 5.56 7.20 9.66
N GLU A 23 4.81 6.56 10.57
CA GLU A 23 5.04 6.72 12.00
C GLU A 23 6.36 6.10 12.47
N THR A 24 7.04 5.33 11.63
CA THR A 24 8.31 4.69 11.97
C THR A 24 9.48 5.27 11.21
N VAL A 25 9.49 5.13 9.89
CA VAL A 25 10.57 5.61 9.01
C VAL A 25 9.96 6.16 7.72
N TYR A 26 10.78 6.81 6.90
CA TYR A 26 10.36 7.14 5.54
C TYR A 26 10.23 5.86 4.73
N GLY A 27 9.15 5.76 3.97
CA GLY A 27 8.91 4.68 3.04
C GLY A 27 9.07 5.13 1.60
N LEU A 28 9.32 4.16 0.72
CA LEU A 28 9.34 4.40 -0.71
C LEU A 28 8.04 3.85 -1.29
N GLY A 29 7.26 4.71 -1.93
CA GLY A 29 5.93 4.37 -2.41
C GLY A 29 5.81 4.36 -3.92
N ALA A 30 4.93 3.50 -4.40
CA ALA A 30 4.52 3.42 -5.80
C ALA A 30 3.05 3.02 -5.86
N ASP A 31 2.44 3.16 -7.03
CA ASP A 31 1.08 2.68 -7.25
C ASP A 31 1.10 1.13 -7.30
N ALA A 32 0.56 0.50 -6.27
CA ALA A 32 0.54 -0.96 -6.15
C ALA A 32 -0.30 -1.65 -7.23
N ALA A 33 -1.20 -0.95 -7.87
CA ALA A 33 -1.99 -1.49 -8.98
C ALA A 33 -1.24 -1.43 -10.32
N ASN A 34 -0.06 -0.81 -10.36
CA ASN A 34 0.76 -0.68 -11.56
C ASN A 34 2.01 -1.56 -11.43
N PRO A 35 2.07 -2.73 -12.07
CA PRO A 35 3.22 -3.63 -11.94
C PRO A 35 4.55 -3.01 -12.36
N ALA A 36 4.54 -2.11 -13.35
CA ALA A 36 5.76 -1.43 -13.77
C ALA A 36 6.30 -0.49 -12.70
N ALA A 37 5.39 0.20 -11.99
CA ALA A 37 5.78 1.06 -10.86
C ALA A 37 6.32 0.24 -9.70
N VAL A 38 5.70 -0.90 -9.40
CA VAL A 38 6.16 -1.83 -8.36
C VAL A 38 7.56 -2.36 -8.67
N ALA A 39 7.83 -2.69 -9.92
CA ALA A 39 9.16 -3.14 -10.33
C ALA A 39 10.25 -2.10 -10.05
N LYS A 40 9.92 -0.82 -10.13
CA LYS A 40 10.86 0.25 -9.82
C LYS A 40 11.27 0.25 -8.34
N ILE A 41 10.37 -0.15 -7.44
CA ILE A 41 10.71 -0.28 -6.01
C ILE A 41 11.77 -1.35 -5.81
N PHE A 42 11.61 -2.52 -6.41
CA PHE A 42 12.59 -3.60 -6.28
C PHE A 42 13.94 -3.18 -6.86
N ALA A 43 13.93 -2.51 -8.00
CA ALA A 43 15.17 -2.01 -8.61
C ALA A 43 15.86 -0.99 -7.71
N ALA A 44 15.11 -0.05 -7.14
CA ALA A 44 15.66 1.00 -6.30
C ALA A 44 16.23 0.47 -4.98
N LYS A 45 15.58 -0.55 -4.40
CA LYS A 45 16.01 -1.15 -3.12
C LYS A 45 16.99 -2.31 -3.29
N GLY A 46 17.17 -2.81 -4.49
CA GLY A 46 17.99 -3.99 -4.73
C GLY A 46 17.40 -5.26 -4.11
N ARG A 47 16.08 -5.32 -3.91
CA ARG A 47 15.41 -6.47 -3.32
C ARG A 47 15.03 -7.49 -4.40
N PRO A 48 15.06 -8.79 -4.06
CA PRO A 48 14.54 -9.82 -4.96
C PRO A 48 13.05 -9.62 -5.23
N ALA A 49 12.63 -9.85 -6.47
CA ALA A 49 11.25 -9.60 -6.90
C ALA A 49 10.25 -10.60 -6.30
N ASP A 50 10.72 -11.69 -5.66
CA ASP A 50 9.87 -12.67 -5.00
C ASP A 50 9.55 -12.31 -3.53
N HIS A 51 10.10 -11.20 -3.02
CA HIS A 51 9.75 -10.70 -1.70
C HIS A 51 8.44 -9.94 -1.75
N PRO A 52 7.44 -10.27 -0.92
CA PRO A 52 6.18 -9.54 -0.90
C PRO A 52 6.35 -8.12 -0.36
N LEU A 53 5.51 -7.23 -0.82
CA LEU A 53 5.41 -5.86 -0.35
C LEU A 53 4.14 -5.67 0.45
N ILE A 54 4.14 -4.68 1.34
CA ILE A 54 2.95 -4.32 2.10
C ILE A 54 2.19 -3.23 1.32
N VAL A 55 0.89 -3.44 1.12
CA VAL A 55 0.02 -2.48 0.46
C VAL A 55 -0.58 -1.57 1.52
N HIS A 56 -0.34 -0.27 1.40
CA HIS A 56 -0.93 0.73 2.27
C HIS A 56 -2.26 1.21 1.71
N ILE A 57 -3.28 1.24 2.55
CA ILE A 57 -4.63 1.70 2.18
C ILE A 57 -5.07 2.80 3.14
N CYS A 58 -6.10 3.56 2.76
CA CYS A 58 -6.54 4.72 3.54
C CYS A 58 -7.60 4.41 4.58
N GLY A 59 -8.14 3.20 4.59
CA GLY A 59 -9.15 2.80 5.56
C GLY A 59 -9.63 1.38 5.31
N HIS A 60 -10.37 0.83 6.27
CA HIS A 60 -10.85 -0.54 6.17
C HIS A 60 -11.89 -0.77 5.07
N ASP A 61 -12.52 0.27 4.57
CA ASP A 61 -13.44 0.18 3.45
C ASP A 61 -12.72 -0.13 2.11
N ALA A 62 -11.40 0.04 2.06
CA ALA A 62 -10.62 -0.35 0.89
C ALA A 62 -10.17 -1.82 0.92
N VAL A 63 -10.36 -2.52 2.03
CA VAL A 63 -9.87 -3.90 2.19
C VAL A 63 -10.45 -4.84 1.15
N ASP A 64 -11.76 -4.75 0.89
CA ASP A 64 -12.44 -5.67 -0.04
C ASP A 64 -11.97 -5.52 -1.50
N ARG A 65 -11.31 -4.44 -1.81
CA ARG A 65 -10.73 -4.26 -3.15
C ARG A 65 -9.49 -5.13 -3.34
N TRP A 66 -8.74 -5.37 -2.25
CA TRP A 66 -7.45 -6.06 -2.30
C TRP A 66 -7.52 -7.49 -1.78
N ALA A 67 -8.45 -7.76 -0.86
CA ALA A 67 -8.56 -9.04 -0.19
C ALA A 67 -9.95 -9.63 -0.36
N GLU A 68 -10.04 -10.97 -0.27
CA GLU A 68 -11.30 -11.68 -0.29
C GLU A 68 -11.38 -12.65 0.87
N GLN A 69 -12.60 -13.09 1.20
CA GLN A 69 -12.83 -14.04 2.29
C GLN A 69 -12.24 -13.58 3.61
N VAL A 70 -12.40 -12.28 3.90
CA VAL A 70 -11.86 -11.67 5.12
C VAL A 70 -12.57 -12.22 6.34
N PRO A 71 -11.87 -12.88 7.29
CA PRO A 71 -12.52 -13.44 8.47
C PRO A 71 -13.01 -12.35 9.42
N ALA A 72 -14.04 -12.67 10.21
CA ALA A 72 -14.65 -11.71 11.13
C ALA A 72 -13.65 -11.12 12.12
N PHE A 73 -12.71 -11.92 12.64
CA PHE A 73 -11.73 -11.41 13.60
C PHE A 73 -10.78 -10.37 12.98
N ALA A 74 -10.56 -10.44 11.65
CA ALA A 74 -9.72 -9.46 10.99
C ALA A 74 -10.36 -8.07 11.03
N TRP A 75 -11.68 -7.97 10.85
CA TRP A 75 -12.39 -6.70 10.95
C TRP A 75 -12.30 -6.12 12.36
N GLU A 76 -12.35 -6.95 13.38
CA GLU A 76 -12.18 -6.50 14.76
C GLU A 76 -10.78 -5.96 15.01
N LEU A 77 -9.74 -6.59 14.45
CA LEU A 77 -8.37 -6.11 14.55
C LEU A 77 -8.18 -4.78 13.84
N MET A 78 -8.78 -4.61 12.67
CA MET A 78 -8.73 -3.35 11.94
C MET A 78 -9.31 -2.21 12.76
N GLU A 79 -10.47 -2.45 13.35
CA GLU A 79 -11.17 -1.45 14.15
C GLU A 79 -10.37 -1.05 15.39
N ALA A 80 -9.69 -2.02 16.00
CA ALA A 80 -8.92 -1.79 17.22
C ALA A 80 -7.56 -1.11 16.96
N PHE A 81 -6.90 -1.40 15.83
CA PHE A 81 -5.49 -1.06 15.64
C PHE A 81 -5.19 -0.19 14.43
N TRP A 82 -6.13 0.01 13.52
CA TRP A 82 -5.93 0.91 12.39
C TRP A 82 -6.55 2.28 12.65
N PRO A 83 -5.87 3.35 12.26
CA PRO A 83 -4.54 3.39 11.61
C PRO A 83 -3.41 3.06 12.59
N GLY A 84 -2.30 2.51 12.06
CA GLY A 84 -1.16 2.16 12.89
C GLY A 84 -0.27 1.09 12.28
N PRO A 85 0.62 0.49 13.07
CA PRO A 85 1.65 -0.42 12.56
C PRO A 85 1.15 -1.84 12.26
N LEU A 86 -0.09 -2.18 12.54
CA LEU A 86 -0.61 -3.52 12.30
C LEU A 86 -0.71 -3.79 10.79
N THR A 87 -0.07 -4.87 10.33
CA THR A 87 -0.23 -5.41 8.98
C THR A 87 -1.05 -6.69 9.06
N LEU A 88 -2.10 -6.76 8.26
CA LEU A 88 -2.91 -7.97 8.15
C LEU A 88 -2.56 -8.70 6.86
N ILE A 89 -2.31 -10.01 6.98
CA ILE A 89 -2.05 -10.87 5.83
C ILE A 89 -3.35 -11.59 5.49
N LEU A 90 -3.91 -11.26 4.34
CA LEU A 90 -5.24 -11.75 3.93
C LEU A 90 -5.16 -12.36 2.54
N LYS A 91 -6.12 -13.21 2.21
CA LYS A 91 -6.20 -13.78 0.87
C LYS A 91 -6.45 -12.66 -0.15
N LYS A 92 -5.62 -12.61 -1.19
CA LYS A 92 -5.72 -11.53 -2.18
C LYS A 92 -6.85 -11.76 -3.16
N GLN A 93 -7.40 -10.66 -3.69
CA GLN A 93 -8.25 -10.70 -4.87
C GLN A 93 -7.42 -11.16 -6.07
N ALA A 94 -8.07 -11.83 -7.02
CA ALA A 94 -7.36 -12.40 -8.16
C ALA A 94 -6.63 -11.39 -9.03
N TRP A 95 -7.12 -10.15 -9.08
CA TRP A 95 -6.51 -9.10 -9.93
C TRP A 95 -5.20 -8.53 -9.36
N VAL A 96 -4.93 -8.75 -8.07
CA VAL A 96 -3.74 -8.16 -7.43
C VAL A 96 -2.48 -8.71 -8.09
N PRO A 97 -1.57 -7.84 -8.58
CA PRO A 97 -0.40 -8.29 -9.31
C PRO A 97 0.52 -9.16 -8.46
N ASP A 98 1.04 -10.23 -9.05
CA ASP A 98 2.01 -11.09 -8.37
C ASP A 98 3.28 -10.33 -7.97
N ALA A 99 3.62 -9.27 -8.69
CA ALA A 99 4.74 -8.40 -8.32
C ALA A 99 4.60 -7.82 -6.92
N VAL A 100 3.37 -7.55 -6.47
CA VAL A 100 3.10 -7.02 -5.12
C VAL A 100 3.24 -8.10 -4.05
N THR A 101 2.77 -9.31 -4.35
CA THR A 101 2.68 -10.39 -3.37
C THR A 101 3.85 -11.37 -3.41
N GLY A 102 4.82 -11.13 -4.29
CA GLY A 102 5.93 -12.06 -4.46
C GLY A 102 5.48 -13.42 -5.00
N GLY A 103 4.38 -13.46 -5.73
CA GLY A 103 3.79 -14.69 -6.25
C GLY A 103 2.94 -15.46 -5.25
N GLN A 104 2.74 -14.94 -4.04
CA GLN A 104 1.92 -15.59 -3.01
C GLN A 104 0.43 -15.32 -3.23
N GLU A 105 -0.41 -16.16 -2.63
CA GLU A 105 -1.88 -16.02 -2.68
C GLU A 105 -2.41 -15.03 -1.66
N THR A 106 -1.55 -14.45 -0.84
CA THR A 106 -1.91 -13.50 0.20
C THR A 106 -1.36 -12.10 -0.10
N VAL A 107 -2.00 -11.10 0.47
CA VAL A 107 -1.57 -9.70 0.40
C VAL A 107 -1.51 -9.12 1.80
N GLY A 108 -0.44 -8.37 2.08
CA GLY A 108 -0.31 -7.64 3.34
C GLY A 108 -0.92 -6.25 3.20
N LEU A 109 -1.84 -5.90 4.09
CA LEU A 109 -2.53 -4.61 4.08
C LEU A 109 -2.29 -3.87 5.39
N ARG A 110 -2.12 -2.57 5.28
CA ARG A 110 -1.92 -1.69 6.43
C ARG A 110 -2.52 -0.32 6.18
N VAL A 111 -3.09 0.29 7.23
CA VAL A 111 -3.47 1.71 7.21
C VAL A 111 -2.43 2.46 8.04
N PRO A 112 -1.60 3.31 7.41
CA PRO A 112 -0.53 4.01 8.14
C PRO A 112 -1.09 5.04 9.11
N GLY A 113 -0.40 5.25 10.24
CA GLY A 113 -0.83 6.22 11.24
C GLY A 113 -0.40 7.65 10.97
N HIS A 114 0.52 7.87 10.03
CA HIS A 114 1.02 9.21 9.76
C HIS A 114 0.04 10.02 8.91
N PRO A 115 -0.34 11.24 9.33
CA PRO A 115 -1.35 12.04 8.60
C PRO A 115 -1.00 12.33 7.14
N LEU A 116 0.27 12.59 6.84
CA LEU A 116 0.69 12.86 5.46
C LEU A 116 0.56 11.63 4.59
N ALA A 117 0.91 10.45 5.11
CA ALA A 117 0.75 9.21 4.38
C ALA A 117 -0.73 8.92 4.10
N LEU A 118 -1.60 9.10 5.08
CA LEU A 118 -3.04 8.92 4.90
C LEU A 118 -3.60 9.88 3.86
N GLU A 119 -3.21 11.14 3.89
CA GLU A 119 -3.69 12.11 2.92
C GLU A 119 -3.20 11.79 1.51
N LEU A 120 -1.97 11.33 1.38
CA LEU A 120 -1.43 10.91 0.09
C LEU A 120 -2.25 9.75 -0.50
N LEU A 121 -2.62 8.78 0.32
CA LEU A 121 -3.46 7.66 -0.09
C LEU A 121 -4.86 8.11 -0.49
N ARG A 122 -5.46 9.05 0.25
CA ARG A 122 -6.77 9.60 -0.10
C ARG A 122 -6.75 10.33 -1.43
N GLN A 123 -5.74 11.16 -1.67
CA GLN A 123 -5.58 11.91 -2.92
C GLN A 123 -5.31 10.96 -4.09
N ARG A 124 -4.61 9.89 -3.85
CA ARG A 124 -4.32 8.87 -4.84
C ARG A 124 -5.60 8.10 -5.23
N MET A 125 -6.51 7.94 -4.29
CA MET A 125 -7.86 7.40 -4.44
C MET A 125 -7.95 5.92 -4.81
N THR A 126 -7.31 5.51 -5.86
CA THR A 126 -7.59 4.21 -6.46
C THR A 126 -6.56 3.17 -6.13
N GLY A 127 -5.41 3.58 -5.74
CA GLY A 127 -4.38 2.61 -5.47
C GLY A 127 -3.61 2.99 -4.24
N PRO A 128 -3.40 2.04 -3.39
CA PRO A 128 -2.49 2.20 -2.30
C PRO A 128 -1.07 2.30 -2.80
N THR A 129 -0.22 2.82 -1.95
CA THR A 129 1.22 2.84 -2.19
C THR A 129 1.90 1.81 -1.31
N LEU A 130 3.12 1.54 -1.64
CA LEU A 130 3.92 0.55 -0.95
C LEU A 130 5.02 1.21 -0.12
#